data_1e6a8aafb236e2c61b88f384380e17fd
#
_entry.id   1e6a8aafb236e2c61b88f384380e17fd
#
_cell.length_a   1.000
_cell.length_b   1.000
_cell.length_c   1.000
_cell.angle_alpha   90.00
_cell.angle_beta   90.00
_cell.angle_gamma   90.00
#
_symmetry.space_group_name_H-M   'P 1'
#
loop_
_entity.id
_entity.type
_entity.pdbx_description
1 polymer ?
#
loop_
_entity_poly.entity_id
_entity_poly.type
_entity_poly.pdbx_seq_one_letter_code
_entity_poly.pdbx_strand_id
1 'polypeptide(L)'
;MGRRFHQRFREDLRYWVQTDRGTALRALDLIEAIMRDPFTGIGKPEPLRYELSGAWSRRLTREHRVVYRVSDDRITFLQARYHY
;
A
#
# COMPACT_ATOMS: atom_id res chain seq x y z
N MET A 1 9.53 -12.94 4.62
CA MET A 1 8.38 -12.82 3.70
C MET A 1 8.78 -11.99 2.49
N GLY A 2 8.47 -12.47 1.30
CA GLY A 2 8.78 -11.75 0.07
C GLY A 2 7.81 -10.62 -0.21
N ARG A 3 8.16 -9.79 -1.19
CA ARG A 3 7.30 -8.69 -1.61
C ARG A 3 7.28 -8.60 -3.13
N ARG A 4 6.15 -8.12 -3.63
CA ARG A 4 5.95 -7.93 -5.06
C ARG A 4 5.20 -6.63 -5.27
N PHE A 5 5.59 -5.89 -6.31
CA PHE A 5 4.93 -4.65 -6.67
C PHE A 5 4.21 -4.83 -8.00
N HIS A 6 2.89 -4.71 -7.95
CA HIS A 6 2.09 -4.71 -9.16
C HIS A 6 2.46 -3.49 -10.02
N GLN A 7 2.32 -3.62 -11.33
CA GLN A 7 2.63 -2.53 -12.24
C GLN A 7 1.88 -1.25 -11.87
N ARG A 8 0.60 -1.36 -11.52
CA ARG A 8 -0.21 -0.23 -11.09
C ARG A 8 0.41 0.49 -9.90
N PHE A 9 0.92 -0.28 -8.92
CA PHE A 9 1.54 0.31 -7.75
C PHE A 9 2.79 1.10 -8.12
N ARG A 10 3.61 0.53 -9.01
CA ARG A 10 4.83 1.22 -9.45
C ARG A 10 4.51 2.50 -10.20
N GLU A 11 3.47 2.50 -11.02
CA GLU A 11 3.02 3.69 -11.73
C GLU A 11 2.53 4.74 -10.74
N ASP A 12 1.76 4.33 -9.73
CA ASP A 12 1.27 5.25 -8.71
C ASP A 12 2.42 5.87 -7.92
N LEU A 13 3.41 5.07 -7.53
CA LEU A 13 4.56 5.58 -6.81
C LEU A 13 5.34 6.57 -7.66
N ARG A 14 5.53 6.27 -8.93
CA ARG A 14 6.19 7.18 -9.86
C ARG A 14 5.44 8.50 -9.98
N TYR A 15 4.12 8.43 -10.04
CA TYR A 15 3.29 9.63 -10.05
C TYR A 15 3.58 10.52 -8.84
N TRP A 16 3.67 9.93 -7.64
CA TRP A 16 3.96 10.70 -6.44
C TRP A 16 5.39 11.27 -6.46
N VAL A 17 6.36 10.51 -6.93
CA VAL A 17 7.72 11.02 -7.07
C VAL A 17 7.76 12.28 -7.95
N GLN A 18 6.94 12.30 -8.98
CA GLN A 18 6.91 13.41 -9.93
C GLN A 18 6.04 14.59 -9.49
N THR A 19 5.03 14.35 -8.67
CA THR A 19 4.04 15.38 -8.34
C THR A 19 4.04 15.80 -6.88
N ASP A 20 4.42 14.90 -5.96
CA ASP A 20 4.38 15.19 -4.52
C ASP A 20 5.36 14.28 -3.81
N ARG A 21 6.58 14.78 -3.67
CA ARG A 21 7.66 14.00 -3.08
C ARG A 21 7.36 13.56 -1.66
N GLY A 22 6.70 14.39 -0.87
CA GLY A 22 6.33 14.04 0.51
C GLY A 22 5.43 12.81 0.54
N THR A 23 4.47 12.74 -0.38
CA THR A 23 3.59 11.59 -0.48
C THR A 23 4.37 10.35 -0.92
N ALA A 24 5.33 10.50 -1.84
CA ALA A 24 6.17 9.38 -2.25
C ALA A 24 6.98 8.84 -1.06
N LEU A 25 7.55 9.72 -0.24
CA LEU A 25 8.30 9.31 0.94
C LEU A 25 7.41 8.61 1.95
N ARG A 26 6.20 9.11 2.14
CA ARG A 26 5.23 8.44 3.01
C ARG A 26 4.87 7.06 2.51
N ALA A 27 4.73 6.91 1.19
CA ALA A 27 4.46 5.58 0.61
C ALA A 27 5.59 4.62 0.91
N LEU A 28 6.84 5.07 0.82
CA LEU A 28 7.98 4.23 1.17
C LEU A 28 7.96 3.85 2.65
N ASP A 29 7.62 4.78 3.53
CA ASP A 29 7.49 4.48 4.96
C ASP A 29 6.40 3.43 5.21
N LEU A 30 5.29 3.54 4.48
CA LEU A 30 4.21 2.55 4.59
C LEU A 30 4.65 1.18 4.10
N ILE A 31 5.40 1.11 3.00
CA ILE A 31 5.94 -0.15 2.49
C ILE A 31 6.78 -0.82 3.58
N GLU A 32 7.68 -0.07 4.21
CA GLU A 32 8.52 -0.62 5.28
C GLU A 32 7.69 -1.10 6.46
N ALA A 33 6.71 -0.30 6.88
CA ALA A 33 5.85 -0.66 7.99
C ALA A 33 5.03 -1.92 7.68
N ILE A 34 4.49 -2.01 6.46
CA ILE A 34 3.71 -3.17 6.03
C ILE A 34 4.57 -4.42 5.99
N MET A 35 5.81 -4.31 5.51
CA MET A 35 6.71 -5.46 5.48
C MET A 35 7.09 -5.92 6.88
N ARG A 36 7.13 -4.99 7.84
CA ARG A 36 7.44 -5.32 9.24
C ARG A 36 6.25 -6.02 9.91
N ASP A 37 5.04 -5.51 9.69
CA ASP A 37 3.81 -6.10 10.23
C ASP A 37 2.64 -5.68 9.33
N PRO A 38 2.12 -6.60 8.51
CA PRO A 38 1.07 -6.24 7.55
C PRO A 38 -0.29 -5.95 8.19
N PHE A 39 -0.47 -6.22 9.46
CA PHE A 39 -1.79 -6.12 10.10
C PHE A 39 -1.90 -4.99 11.11
N THR A 40 -0.80 -4.47 11.60
CA THR A 40 -0.80 -3.38 12.58
C THR A 40 0.25 -2.34 12.22
N GLY A 41 0.07 -1.12 12.71
CA GLY A 41 1.04 -0.06 12.54
C GLY A 41 0.43 1.22 11.97
N ILE A 42 1.28 2.05 11.40
CA ILE A 42 0.86 3.38 10.93
C ILE A 42 -0.10 3.28 9.75
N GLY A 43 -0.91 4.31 9.57
CA GLY A 43 -1.81 4.42 8.42
C GLY A 43 -3.13 3.70 8.59
N LYS A 44 -3.48 3.27 9.78
CA LYS A 44 -4.76 2.60 10.08
C LYS A 44 -5.02 1.43 9.15
N PRO A 45 -4.27 0.32 9.30
CA PRO A 45 -4.51 -0.85 8.45
C PRO A 45 -5.92 -1.37 8.63
N GLU A 46 -6.60 -1.60 7.51
CA GLU A 46 -7.96 -2.09 7.48
C GLU A 46 -8.09 -3.23 6.47
N PRO A 47 -8.72 -4.35 6.84
CA PRO A 47 -8.99 -5.40 5.86
C PRO A 47 -10.08 -4.93 4.90
N LEU A 48 -9.91 -5.23 3.63
CA LEU A 48 -10.92 -4.95 2.62
C LEU A 48 -11.83 -6.17 2.49
N ARG A 49 -13.13 -5.92 2.46
CA ARG A 49 -14.13 -6.97 2.41
C ARG A 49 -14.71 -7.07 1.02
N TYR A 50 -15.40 -8.15 0.75
CA TYR A 50 -16.20 -8.38 -0.45
C TYR A 50 -15.38 -8.51 -1.72
N GLU A 51 -14.84 -7.43 -2.26
CA GLU A 51 -14.26 -7.43 -3.60
C GLU A 51 -12.83 -7.96 -3.65
N LEU A 52 -12.02 -7.70 -2.61
CA LEU A 52 -10.63 -8.10 -2.58
C LEU A 52 -10.32 -8.85 -1.29
N SER A 53 -10.81 -10.08 -1.21
CA SER A 53 -10.53 -10.95 -0.07
C SER A 53 -9.02 -11.11 0.12
N GLY A 54 -8.55 -10.95 1.37
CA GLY A 54 -7.13 -11.03 1.68
C GLY A 54 -6.37 -9.74 1.45
N ALA A 55 -7.04 -8.71 0.96
CA ALA A 55 -6.42 -7.41 0.76
C ALA A 55 -6.65 -6.50 1.96
N TRP A 56 -5.72 -5.58 2.14
CA TRP A 56 -5.71 -4.59 3.20
C TRP A 56 -5.40 -3.24 2.62
N SER A 57 -5.77 -2.17 3.34
CA SER A 57 -5.38 -0.83 2.95
C SER A 57 -4.83 -0.07 4.13
N ARG A 58 -3.94 0.87 3.84
CA ARG A 58 -3.46 1.85 4.81
C ARG A 58 -3.57 3.24 4.22
N ARG A 59 -3.86 4.21 5.07
CA ARG A 59 -4.03 5.59 4.65
C ARG A 59 -2.69 6.18 4.24
N LEU A 60 -2.60 6.65 2.99
CA LEU A 60 -1.42 7.31 2.46
C LEU A 60 -1.54 8.83 2.65
N THR A 61 -2.65 9.38 2.17
CA THR A 61 -3.04 10.76 2.42
C THR A 61 -4.52 10.76 2.78
N ARG A 62 -5.09 11.94 2.93
CA ARG A 62 -6.51 12.07 3.21
C ARG A 62 -7.37 11.38 2.17
N GLU A 63 -6.95 11.43 0.90
CA GLU A 63 -7.74 10.89 -0.22
C GLU A 63 -7.21 9.59 -0.79
N HIS A 64 -5.99 9.22 -0.46
CA HIS A 64 -5.32 8.10 -1.13
C HIS A 64 -4.95 7.01 -0.15
N ARG A 65 -4.94 5.78 -0.63
CA ARG A 65 -4.58 4.62 0.19
C ARG A 65 -3.58 3.74 -0.53
N VAL A 66 -2.76 3.08 0.26
CA VAL A 66 -1.93 1.97 -0.21
C VAL A 66 -2.75 0.70 -0.01
N VAL A 67 -2.97 -0.04 -1.09
CA VAL A 67 -3.69 -1.32 -1.04
C VAL A 67 -2.70 -2.44 -1.30
N TYR A 68 -2.77 -3.47 -0.47
CA TYR A 68 -1.85 -4.60 -0.57
C TYR A 68 -2.58 -5.90 -0.21
N ARG A 69 -2.05 -7.00 -0.69
CA ARG A 69 -2.59 -8.33 -0.39
C ARG A 69 -1.55 -9.14 0.34
N VAL A 70 -1.98 -9.81 1.39
CA VAL A 70 -1.10 -10.68 2.19
C VAL A 70 -1.42 -12.12 1.83
N SER A 71 -0.41 -12.86 1.41
CA SER A 71 -0.50 -14.30 1.22
C SER A 71 0.57 -14.98 2.08
N ASP A 72 0.62 -16.32 2.06
CA ASP A 72 1.46 -17.07 2.99
C ASP A 72 2.94 -16.68 2.94
N ASP A 73 3.44 -16.42 1.75
CA ASP A 73 4.87 -16.21 1.55
C ASP A 73 5.24 -14.82 1.01
N ARG A 74 4.26 -13.95 0.77
CA ARG A 74 4.57 -12.63 0.22
C ARG A 74 3.47 -11.61 0.46
N ILE A 75 3.86 -10.35 0.33
CA ILE A 75 2.94 -9.23 0.30
C ILE A 75 3.02 -8.63 -1.09
N THR A 76 1.86 -8.48 -1.74
CA THR A 76 1.77 -7.87 -3.06
C THR A 76 1.17 -6.49 -2.92
N PHE A 77 1.92 -5.46 -3.33
CA PHE A 77 1.45 -4.08 -3.31
C PHE A 77 0.70 -3.81 -4.60
N LEU A 78 -0.58 -3.44 -4.48
CA LEU A 78 -1.50 -3.38 -5.61
C LEU A 78 -1.68 -1.98 -6.18
N GLN A 79 -1.85 -0.99 -5.32
CA GLN A 79 -2.02 0.39 -5.76
C GLN A 79 -1.68 1.36 -4.62
N ALA A 80 -1.39 2.61 -4.98
CA ALA A 80 -1.04 3.64 -4.01
C ALA A 80 -1.69 4.97 -4.38
N ARG A 81 -2.85 4.93 -5.02
CA ARG A 81 -3.53 6.14 -5.46
C ARG A 81 -5.03 5.90 -5.43
N TYR A 82 -5.77 6.93 -5.00
CA TYR A 82 -7.22 6.88 -4.82
C TYR A 82 -7.67 5.93 -3.72
N HIS A 83 -8.93 5.96 -3.46
CA HIS A 83 -9.60 5.02 -2.59
C HIS A 83 -9.78 3.70 -3.31
N TYR A 84 -9.98 2.75 -2.52
CA TYR A 84 -10.43 1.49 -2.98
C TYR A 84 -11.95 1.41 -2.81
#